data_f6a13df4c2ea78e9a6b8d954e785b5df
#
_entry.id   f6a13df4c2ea78e9a6b8d954e785b5df
#
_cell.length_a   1.000
_cell.length_b   1.000
_cell.length_c   1.000
_cell.angle_alpha   90.00
_cell.angle_beta   90.00
_cell.angle_gamma   90.00
#
_symmetry.space_group_name_H-M   'P 1'
#
loop_
_entity.id
_entity.type
_entity.pdbx_description
1 polymer ?
#
loop_
_entity_poly.entity_id
_entity_poly.type
_entity_poly.pdbx_seq_one_letter_code
_entity_poly.pdbx_strand_id
1 'polypeptide(L)'
;MIQSQLNYSQNAEREADRMGIATLYSAGFDPHGMEDFFSRLQSTNRYYRSAAPAYLSTHPLTTERMADMENRTRQIPARMHVDSPDFKLIQVRARVVQETNWDGWTKLSQELSRERAKASGRETCVLDYGISVAQGFLKNADAAYDYAQKAMTCGIRSPILERNLTRTEFNAAKTPQQKTAALSAARAA
;
A
#
# COMPACT_ATOMS: atom_id res chain seq x y z
N MET A 1 -4.80 -10.67 40.28
CA MET A 1 -5.62 -10.04 39.22
C MET A 1 -4.79 -9.62 38.01
N ILE A 2 -3.71 -8.84 38.16
CA ILE A 2 -2.88 -8.37 37.03
C ILE A 2 -2.31 -9.54 36.19
N GLN A 3 -1.79 -10.59 36.84
CA GLN A 3 -1.20 -11.75 36.13
C GLN A 3 -2.23 -12.54 35.32
N SER A 4 -3.47 -12.65 35.81
CA SER A 4 -4.54 -13.34 35.06
C SER A 4 -5.01 -12.55 33.84
N GLN A 5 -5.02 -11.22 33.91
CA GLN A 5 -5.32 -10.35 32.78
C GLN A 5 -4.22 -10.39 31.70
N LEU A 6 -2.94 -10.41 32.13
CA LEU A 6 -1.81 -10.57 31.20
C LEU A 6 -1.85 -11.94 30.49
N ASN A 7 -2.09 -13.00 31.22
CA ASN A 7 -2.20 -14.35 30.63
C ASN A 7 -3.39 -14.45 29.67
N TYR A 8 -4.52 -13.84 30.00
CA TYR A 8 -5.68 -13.78 29.10
C TYR A 8 -5.34 -13.05 27.80
N SER A 9 -4.69 -11.89 27.90
CA SER A 9 -4.26 -11.12 26.73
C SER A 9 -3.31 -11.92 25.83
N GLN A 10 -2.28 -12.58 26.42
CA GLN A 10 -1.36 -13.42 25.67
C GLN A 10 -2.02 -14.60 24.98
N ASN A 11 -2.99 -15.23 25.61
CA ASN A 11 -3.74 -16.34 25.00
C ASN A 11 -4.63 -15.84 23.85
N ALA A 12 -5.24 -14.67 23.98
CA ALA A 12 -6.03 -14.04 22.93
C ALA A 12 -5.17 -13.70 21.71
N GLU A 13 -3.94 -13.18 21.93
CA GLU A 13 -2.99 -12.90 20.84
C GLU A 13 -2.57 -14.18 20.10
N ARG A 14 -2.24 -15.27 20.83
CA ARG A 14 -1.88 -16.56 20.24
C ARG A 14 -3.03 -17.15 19.41
N GLU A 15 -4.26 -17.02 19.90
CA GLU A 15 -5.44 -17.48 19.17
C GLU A 15 -5.70 -16.63 17.93
N ALA A 16 -5.52 -15.30 18.02
CA ALA A 16 -5.62 -14.40 16.86
C ALA A 16 -4.58 -14.74 15.80
N ASP A 17 -3.32 -15.00 16.20
CA ASP A 17 -2.25 -15.42 15.29
C ASP A 17 -2.60 -16.75 14.60
N ARG A 18 -3.08 -17.72 15.35
CA ARG A 18 -3.51 -19.04 14.83
C ARG A 18 -4.62 -18.89 13.79
N MET A 19 -5.64 -18.11 14.12
CA MET A 19 -6.77 -17.86 13.22
C MET A 19 -6.34 -17.04 11.99
N GLY A 20 -5.42 -16.08 12.17
CA GLY A 20 -4.85 -15.31 11.08
C GLY A 20 -4.13 -16.16 10.06
N ILE A 21 -3.26 -17.08 10.49
CA ILE A 21 -2.56 -18.04 9.62
C ILE A 21 -3.57 -18.91 8.85
N ALA A 22 -4.57 -19.47 9.55
CA ALA A 22 -5.59 -20.31 8.94
C ALA A 22 -6.43 -19.52 7.91
N THR A 23 -6.74 -18.25 8.20
CA THR A 23 -7.50 -17.38 7.31
C THR A 23 -6.70 -17.04 6.04
N LEU A 24 -5.42 -16.70 6.17
CA LEU A 24 -4.53 -16.47 5.01
C LEU A 24 -4.49 -17.69 4.11
N TYR A 25 -4.25 -18.87 4.70
CA TYR A 25 -4.19 -20.11 3.95
C TYR A 25 -5.51 -20.44 3.24
N SER A 26 -6.64 -20.30 3.93
CA SER A 26 -7.97 -20.57 3.37
C SER A 26 -8.34 -19.59 2.26
N ALA A 27 -7.88 -18.35 2.35
CA ALA A 27 -8.06 -17.31 1.34
C ALA A 27 -7.11 -17.45 0.13
N GLY A 28 -6.21 -18.43 0.13
CA GLY A 28 -5.29 -18.69 -0.98
C GLY A 28 -4.00 -17.86 -0.92
N PHE A 29 -3.75 -17.14 0.17
CA PHE A 29 -2.50 -16.41 0.39
C PHE A 29 -1.43 -17.31 1.00
N ASP A 30 -0.16 -16.87 0.90
CA ASP A 30 0.94 -17.54 1.59
C ASP A 30 0.94 -17.16 3.07
N PRO A 31 0.74 -18.13 4.00
CA PRO A 31 0.75 -17.84 5.42
C PRO A 31 2.11 -17.40 5.96
N HIS A 32 3.24 -17.69 5.26
CA HIS A 32 4.58 -17.20 5.62
C HIS A 32 4.69 -15.67 5.51
N GLY A 33 3.79 -15.02 4.74
CA GLY A 33 3.69 -13.56 4.71
C GLY A 33 3.41 -12.92 6.08
N MET A 34 2.82 -13.70 7.02
CA MET A 34 2.62 -13.25 8.40
C MET A 34 3.94 -13.19 9.18
N GLU A 35 4.85 -14.14 8.97
CA GLU A 35 6.22 -14.11 9.54
C GLU A 35 7.00 -12.88 9.04
N ASP A 36 6.97 -12.66 7.73
CA ASP A 36 7.62 -11.50 7.10
C ASP A 36 7.08 -10.18 7.66
N PHE A 37 5.75 -10.08 7.82
CA PHE A 37 5.12 -8.91 8.41
C PHE A 37 5.62 -8.64 9.83
N PHE A 38 5.63 -9.64 10.69
CA PHE A 38 6.08 -9.50 12.08
C PHE A 38 7.58 -9.23 12.18
N SER A 39 8.40 -9.83 11.32
CA SER A 39 9.83 -9.55 11.24
C SER A 39 10.11 -8.09 10.88
N ARG A 40 9.38 -7.54 9.91
CA ARG A 40 9.47 -6.11 9.55
C ARG A 40 9.00 -5.20 10.69
N LEU A 41 7.91 -5.57 11.36
CA LEU A 41 7.38 -4.83 12.49
C LEU A 41 8.36 -4.81 13.66
N GLN A 42 9.02 -5.94 13.95
CA GLN A 42 10.08 -6.04 14.96
C GLN A 42 11.31 -5.17 14.61
N SER A 43 11.72 -5.21 13.34
CA SER A 43 12.84 -4.40 12.86
C SER A 43 12.55 -2.91 13.00
N THR A 44 11.35 -2.48 12.61
CA THR A 44 10.90 -1.10 12.76
C THR A 44 10.89 -0.67 14.23
N ASN A 45 10.43 -1.53 15.13
CA ASN A 45 10.40 -1.25 16.57
C ASN A 45 11.80 -1.10 17.19
N ARG A 46 12.80 -1.84 16.71
CA ARG A 46 14.20 -1.71 17.14
C ARG A 46 14.81 -0.37 16.75
N TYR A 47 14.52 0.14 15.55
CA TYR A 47 15.05 1.41 15.05
C TYR A 47 14.35 2.63 15.66
N TYR A 48 13.07 2.53 15.97
CA TYR A 48 12.21 3.64 16.43
C TYR A 48 11.71 3.41 17.87
N ARG A 49 12.63 3.15 18.83
CA ARG A 49 12.28 2.92 20.24
C ARG A 49 11.39 4.00 20.87
N SER A 50 11.45 5.23 20.36
CA SER A 50 10.63 6.37 20.82
C SER A 50 9.35 6.58 20.01
N ALA A 51 9.15 5.86 18.91
CA ALA A 51 8.03 6.03 17.97
C ALA A 51 7.43 4.68 17.54
N ALA A 52 7.48 3.67 18.42
CA ALA A 52 6.81 2.40 18.17
C ALA A 52 5.31 2.67 17.90
N PRO A 53 4.71 2.05 16.86
CA PRO A 53 3.29 2.20 16.62
C PRO A 53 2.50 1.89 17.89
N ALA A 54 1.48 2.72 18.22
CA ALA A 54 0.64 2.56 19.41
C ALA A 54 0.04 1.14 19.51
N TYR A 55 -0.19 0.49 18.38
CA TYR A 55 -0.59 -0.92 18.28
C TYR A 55 0.35 -1.85 19.07
N LEU A 56 1.67 -1.69 18.97
CA LEU A 56 2.63 -2.57 19.66
C LEU A 56 2.65 -2.40 21.17
N SER A 57 2.14 -1.30 21.71
CA SER A 57 2.00 -1.12 23.15
C SER A 57 0.84 -1.94 23.74
N THR A 58 -0.21 -2.16 22.95
CA THR A 58 -1.39 -2.95 23.34
C THR A 58 -1.30 -4.41 22.88
N HIS A 59 -0.59 -4.67 21.79
CA HIS A 59 -0.41 -6.00 21.18
C HIS A 59 1.08 -6.31 21.02
N PRO A 60 1.80 -6.61 22.10
CA PRO A 60 3.25 -6.78 22.04
C PRO A 60 3.65 -7.99 21.20
N LEU A 61 4.61 -7.78 20.32
CA LEU A 61 5.21 -8.86 19.55
C LEU A 61 6.31 -9.51 20.40
N THR A 62 5.98 -10.61 21.05
CA THR A 62 6.93 -11.37 21.87
C THR A 62 7.72 -12.39 21.01
N THR A 63 8.91 -12.75 21.50
CA THR A 63 9.72 -13.81 20.87
C THR A 63 8.97 -15.14 20.81
N GLU A 64 8.14 -15.42 21.83
CA GLU A 64 7.31 -16.62 21.87
C GLU A 64 6.24 -16.64 20.76
N ARG A 65 5.59 -15.49 20.51
CA ARG A 65 4.61 -15.38 19.41
C ARG A 65 5.26 -15.62 18.06
N MET A 66 6.45 -15.05 17.84
CA MET A 66 7.19 -15.26 16.61
C MET A 66 7.58 -16.71 16.41
N ALA A 67 8.11 -17.38 17.46
CA ALA A 67 8.47 -18.79 17.41
C ALA A 67 7.26 -19.71 17.19
N ASP A 68 6.13 -19.44 17.84
CA ASP A 68 4.87 -20.21 17.63
C ASP A 68 4.38 -20.06 16.20
N MET A 69 4.44 -18.85 15.65
CA MET A 69 4.06 -18.57 14.28
C MET A 69 4.93 -19.31 13.26
N GLU A 70 6.26 -19.22 13.41
CA GLU A 70 7.22 -19.94 12.57
C GLU A 70 7.02 -21.47 12.65
N ASN A 71 6.76 -22.01 13.82
CA ASN A 71 6.48 -23.45 13.99
C ASN A 71 5.19 -23.88 13.28
N ARG A 72 4.16 -23.03 13.26
CA ARG A 72 2.87 -23.33 12.61
C ARG A 72 2.99 -23.24 11.09
N THR A 73 3.65 -22.22 10.58
CA THR A 73 3.77 -22.02 9.12
C THR A 73 4.74 -23.02 8.50
N ARG A 74 5.78 -23.47 9.21
CA ARG A 74 6.77 -24.43 8.71
C ARG A 74 6.15 -25.71 8.13
N GLN A 75 4.99 -26.15 8.62
CA GLN A 75 4.30 -27.35 8.15
C GLN A 75 3.33 -27.06 6.99
N ILE A 76 3.14 -25.81 6.64
CA ILE A 76 2.21 -25.41 5.60
C ILE A 76 3.02 -25.12 4.32
N PRO A 77 2.66 -25.74 3.18
CA PRO A 77 3.35 -25.44 1.91
C PRO A 77 3.21 -23.98 1.54
N ALA A 78 4.32 -23.35 1.13
CA ALA A 78 4.31 -22.00 0.59
C ALA A 78 3.39 -21.93 -0.64
N ARG A 79 2.68 -20.81 -0.77
CA ARG A 79 1.79 -20.56 -1.91
C ARG A 79 2.27 -19.32 -2.68
N MET A 80 2.39 -19.48 -3.98
CA MET A 80 2.59 -18.32 -4.84
C MET A 80 1.27 -17.57 -5.01
N HIS A 81 1.23 -16.35 -4.53
CA HIS A 81 0.14 -15.42 -4.79
C HIS A 81 0.62 -14.34 -5.77
N VAL A 82 -0.12 -14.15 -6.85
CA VAL A 82 0.17 -13.09 -7.82
C VAL A 82 -0.68 -11.88 -7.46
N ASP A 83 -0.02 -10.80 -7.05
CA ASP A 83 -0.69 -9.55 -6.74
C ASP A 83 -1.45 -9.01 -7.96
N SER A 84 -2.68 -8.58 -7.76
CA SER A 84 -3.42 -7.90 -8.81
C SER A 84 -2.78 -6.54 -9.15
N PRO A 85 -2.92 -6.05 -10.39
CA PRO A 85 -2.49 -4.69 -10.72
C PRO A 85 -3.11 -3.64 -9.80
N ASP A 86 -4.36 -3.82 -9.38
CA ASP A 86 -5.04 -2.91 -8.45
C ASP A 86 -4.38 -2.87 -7.08
N PHE A 87 -3.89 -4.01 -6.57
CA PHE A 87 -3.13 -4.05 -5.33
C PHE A 87 -1.88 -3.16 -5.42
N LYS A 88 -1.13 -3.27 -6.51
CA LYS A 88 0.07 -2.45 -6.73
C LYS A 88 -0.25 -0.96 -6.85
N LEU A 89 -1.36 -0.62 -7.50
CA LEU A 89 -1.85 0.77 -7.57
C LEU A 89 -2.22 1.31 -6.18
N ILE A 90 -2.94 0.51 -5.38
CA ILE A 90 -3.29 0.91 -4.00
C ILE A 90 -2.04 1.03 -3.14
N GLN A 91 -1.07 0.12 -3.27
CA GLN A 91 0.18 0.14 -2.51
C GLN A 91 0.99 1.43 -2.78
N VAL A 92 1.18 1.81 -4.05
CA VAL A 92 1.90 3.05 -4.37
C VAL A 92 1.10 4.29 -3.93
N ARG A 93 -0.23 4.26 -4.05
CA ARG A 93 -1.08 5.32 -3.53
C ARG A 93 -0.96 5.47 -2.02
N ALA A 94 -0.91 4.37 -1.27
CA ALA A 94 -0.73 4.39 0.18
C ALA A 94 0.58 5.08 0.57
N ARG A 95 1.68 4.85 -0.14
CA ARG A 95 2.94 5.58 0.07
C ARG A 95 2.75 7.09 -0.05
N VAL A 96 1.99 7.55 -1.06
CA VAL A 96 1.77 8.99 -1.29
C VAL A 96 0.86 9.62 -0.22
N VAL A 97 -0.22 8.94 0.18
CA VAL A 97 -1.19 9.53 1.11
C VAL A 97 -0.72 9.49 2.57
N GLN A 98 0.31 8.72 2.89
CA GLN A 98 0.95 8.73 4.20
C GLN A 98 1.81 9.98 4.43
N GLU A 99 2.28 10.62 3.36
CA GLU A 99 2.98 11.90 3.46
C GLU A 99 1.99 13.02 3.80
N THR A 100 2.40 13.91 4.70
CA THR A 100 1.51 14.93 5.27
C THR A 100 1.90 16.36 4.92
N ASN A 101 3.03 16.55 4.24
CA ASN A 101 3.56 17.87 3.94
C ASN A 101 4.21 17.93 2.54
N TRP A 102 4.49 19.17 2.11
CA TRP A 102 5.03 19.47 0.80
C TRP A 102 6.39 18.80 0.53
N ASP A 103 7.27 18.80 1.52
CA ASP A 103 8.59 18.17 1.40
C ASP A 103 8.51 16.65 1.25
N GLY A 104 7.61 15.99 1.99
CA GLY A 104 7.36 14.57 1.91
C GLY A 104 6.90 14.18 0.51
N TRP A 105 5.88 14.85 -0.03
CA TRP A 105 5.40 14.58 -1.40
C TRP A 105 6.46 14.86 -2.45
N THR A 106 7.28 15.91 -2.28
CA THR A 106 8.37 16.24 -3.21
C THR A 106 9.43 15.13 -3.22
N LYS A 107 9.90 14.70 -2.04
CA LYS A 107 10.89 13.63 -1.91
C LYS A 107 10.36 12.32 -2.47
N LEU A 108 9.13 11.96 -2.13
CA LEU A 108 8.51 10.73 -2.62
C LEU A 108 8.30 10.76 -4.14
N SER A 109 7.88 11.89 -4.71
CA SER A 109 7.77 12.04 -6.16
C SER A 109 9.11 11.83 -6.88
N GLN A 110 10.20 12.34 -6.31
CA GLN A 110 11.56 12.13 -6.83
C GLN A 110 12.00 10.66 -6.69
N GLU A 111 11.69 10.03 -5.57
CA GLU A 111 11.96 8.61 -5.33
C GLU A 111 11.24 7.73 -6.35
N LEU A 112 9.92 7.91 -6.49
CA LEU A 112 9.12 7.20 -7.48
C LEU A 112 9.64 7.42 -8.92
N SER A 113 10.13 8.62 -9.22
CA SER A 113 10.73 8.91 -10.53
C SER A 113 12.04 8.14 -10.76
N ARG A 114 12.85 7.96 -9.72
CA ARG A 114 14.08 7.14 -9.79
C ARG A 114 13.76 5.65 -9.92
N GLU A 115 12.75 5.16 -9.18
CA GLU A 115 12.24 3.79 -9.32
C GLU A 115 11.72 3.56 -10.75
N ARG A 116 10.93 4.50 -11.27
CA ARG A 116 10.39 4.47 -12.63
C ARG A 116 11.47 4.35 -13.71
N ALA A 117 12.59 5.05 -13.55
CA ALA A 117 13.70 5.00 -14.50
C ALA A 117 14.33 3.61 -14.63
N LYS A 118 14.15 2.73 -13.63
CA LYS A 118 14.66 1.36 -13.58
C LYS A 118 13.59 0.32 -13.86
N ALA A 119 12.31 0.72 -13.83
CA ALA A 119 11.17 -0.17 -14.02
C ALA A 119 10.89 -0.45 -15.49
N SER A 120 10.20 -1.54 -15.78
CA SER A 120 9.75 -1.92 -17.12
C SER A 120 8.32 -2.48 -17.08
N GLY A 121 7.67 -2.49 -18.25
CA GLY A 121 6.35 -3.08 -18.41
C GLY A 121 5.30 -2.43 -17.50
N ARG A 122 4.47 -3.25 -16.86
CA ARG A 122 3.36 -2.77 -16.02
C ARG A 122 3.80 -1.99 -14.79
N GLU A 123 4.99 -2.26 -14.26
CA GLU A 123 5.51 -1.56 -13.09
C GLU A 123 5.72 -0.06 -13.39
N THR A 124 6.16 0.28 -14.60
CA THR A 124 6.30 1.66 -15.03
C THR A 124 4.99 2.44 -14.87
N CYS A 125 3.86 1.85 -15.27
CA CYS A 125 2.57 2.51 -15.17
C CYS A 125 2.05 2.62 -13.73
N VAL A 126 2.36 1.65 -12.87
CA VAL A 126 2.07 1.76 -11.43
C VAL A 126 2.82 2.95 -10.83
N LEU A 127 4.08 3.13 -11.17
CA LEU A 127 4.89 4.25 -10.70
C LEU A 127 4.44 5.58 -11.32
N ASP A 128 4.08 5.60 -12.60
CA ASP A 128 3.48 6.79 -13.24
C ASP A 128 2.19 7.21 -12.54
N TYR A 129 1.34 6.26 -12.14
CA TYR A 129 0.17 6.56 -11.32
C TYR A 129 0.55 7.16 -9.96
N GLY A 130 1.54 6.59 -9.27
CA GLY A 130 2.03 7.12 -7.99
C GLY A 130 2.55 8.55 -8.11
N ILE A 131 3.34 8.85 -9.16
CA ILE A 131 3.84 10.19 -9.46
C ILE A 131 2.68 11.15 -9.76
N SER A 132 1.71 10.71 -10.57
CA SER A 132 0.51 11.49 -10.86
C SER A 132 -0.22 11.91 -9.58
N VAL A 133 -0.40 10.98 -8.63
CA VAL A 133 -1.06 11.27 -7.35
C VAL A 133 -0.22 12.26 -6.53
N ALA A 134 1.10 12.08 -6.44
CA ALA A 134 2.00 12.98 -5.71
C ALA A 134 2.00 14.39 -6.30
N GLN A 135 2.05 14.54 -7.63
CA GLN A 135 1.95 15.81 -8.33
C GLN A 135 0.59 16.50 -8.08
N GLY A 136 -0.47 15.72 -7.92
CA GLY A 136 -1.78 16.25 -7.52
C GLY A 136 -1.77 16.89 -6.13
N PHE A 137 -1.10 16.29 -5.14
CA PHE A 137 -0.90 16.89 -3.82
C PHE A 137 -0.01 18.13 -3.87
N LEU A 138 1.00 18.12 -4.73
CA LEU A 138 1.88 19.27 -5.00
C LEU A 138 1.21 20.37 -5.85
N LYS A 139 -0.08 20.25 -6.17
CA LYS A 139 -0.84 21.20 -6.98
C LYS A 139 -0.29 21.44 -8.40
N ASN A 140 0.54 20.54 -8.89
CA ASN A 140 1.07 20.56 -10.25
C ASN A 140 0.09 19.84 -11.21
N ALA A 141 -1.01 20.50 -11.56
CA ALA A 141 -2.12 19.89 -12.29
C ALA A 141 -1.69 19.34 -13.65
N ASP A 142 -0.90 20.09 -14.42
CA ASP A 142 -0.43 19.69 -15.75
C ASP A 142 0.45 18.43 -15.65
N ALA A 143 1.42 18.39 -14.72
CA ALA A 143 2.27 17.21 -14.50
C ALA A 143 1.47 16.01 -13.98
N ALA A 144 0.50 16.23 -13.09
CA ALA A 144 -0.38 15.16 -12.59
C ALA A 144 -1.16 14.51 -13.74
N TYR A 145 -1.66 15.29 -14.68
CA TYR A 145 -2.39 14.80 -15.84
C TYR A 145 -1.46 14.05 -16.82
N ASP A 146 -0.28 14.60 -17.14
CA ASP A 146 0.70 13.94 -18.00
C ASP A 146 1.08 12.53 -17.48
N TYR A 147 1.33 12.42 -16.19
CA TYR A 147 1.65 11.12 -15.58
C TYR A 147 0.42 10.20 -15.49
N ALA A 148 -0.78 10.73 -15.33
CA ALA A 148 -2.01 9.93 -15.40
C ALA A 148 -2.19 9.33 -16.80
N GLN A 149 -1.94 10.08 -17.87
CA GLN A 149 -1.99 9.58 -19.24
C GLN A 149 -0.94 8.48 -19.46
N LYS A 150 0.32 8.65 -18.99
CA LYS A 150 1.36 7.63 -19.06
C LYS A 150 0.96 6.36 -18.35
N ALA A 151 0.32 6.46 -17.19
CA ALA A 151 -0.17 5.30 -16.44
C ALA A 151 -1.19 4.45 -17.20
N MET A 152 -1.88 5.00 -18.19
CA MET A 152 -2.82 4.25 -19.03
C MET A 152 -2.18 3.45 -20.17
N THR A 153 -0.87 3.65 -20.46
CA THR A 153 -0.23 3.09 -21.67
C THR A 153 0.14 1.62 -21.58
N CYS A 154 0.19 1.02 -20.38
CA CYS A 154 0.66 -0.37 -20.19
C CYS A 154 -0.45 -1.43 -20.27
N GLY A 155 -1.64 -1.07 -20.73
CA GLY A 155 -2.75 -2.01 -20.86
C GLY A 155 -3.33 -2.52 -19.53
N ILE A 156 -3.03 -1.86 -18.42
CA ILE A 156 -3.72 -2.12 -17.15
C ILE A 156 -5.13 -1.53 -17.23
N ARG A 157 -6.14 -2.39 -17.21
CA ARG A 157 -7.54 -1.95 -17.09
C ARG A 157 -7.90 -1.90 -15.63
N SER A 158 -8.11 -0.70 -15.10
CA SER A 158 -8.42 -0.49 -13.68
C SER A 158 -9.26 0.78 -13.51
N PRO A 159 -10.37 0.70 -12.81
CA PRO A 159 -11.16 1.88 -12.44
C PRO A 159 -10.36 2.91 -11.63
N ILE A 160 -9.29 2.47 -10.96
CA ILE A 160 -8.38 3.35 -10.21
C ILE A 160 -7.65 4.30 -11.16
N LEU A 161 -7.13 3.78 -12.27
CA LEU A 161 -6.42 4.58 -13.28
C LEU A 161 -7.38 5.51 -14.03
N GLU A 162 -8.52 5.00 -14.45
CA GLU A 162 -9.56 5.77 -15.16
C GLU A 162 -10.04 6.94 -14.31
N ARG A 163 -10.37 6.69 -13.06
CA ARG A 163 -10.77 7.72 -12.12
C ARG A 163 -9.66 8.76 -11.86
N ASN A 164 -8.39 8.33 -11.79
CA ASN A 164 -7.28 9.24 -11.62
C ASN A 164 -7.09 10.12 -12.86
N LEU A 165 -7.15 9.53 -14.06
CA LEU A 165 -7.05 10.26 -15.33
C LEU A 165 -8.12 11.36 -15.40
N THR A 166 -9.38 11.00 -15.22
CA THR A 166 -10.49 11.97 -15.26
C THR A 166 -10.34 13.10 -14.23
N ARG A 167 -9.93 12.75 -13.00
CA ARG A 167 -9.73 13.75 -11.95
C ARG A 167 -8.61 14.72 -12.30
N THR A 168 -7.50 14.21 -12.83
CA THR A 168 -6.34 15.04 -13.19
C THR A 168 -6.62 15.87 -14.43
N GLU A 169 -7.33 15.34 -15.42
CA GLU A 169 -7.81 16.07 -16.59
C GLU A 169 -8.68 17.28 -16.19
N PHE A 170 -9.67 17.02 -15.31
CA PHE A 170 -10.52 18.10 -14.79
C PHE A 170 -9.71 19.17 -14.06
N ASN A 171 -8.70 18.81 -13.26
CA ASN A 171 -7.86 19.74 -12.52
C ASN A 171 -6.90 20.52 -13.42
N ALA A 172 -6.45 19.92 -14.52
CA ALA A 172 -5.58 20.58 -15.51
C ALA A 172 -6.35 21.47 -16.50
N ALA A 173 -7.65 21.28 -16.61
CA ALA A 173 -8.52 22.03 -17.52
C ALA A 173 -8.53 23.53 -17.17
N LYS A 174 -8.21 24.36 -18.18
CA LYS A 174 -8.08 25.82 -18.06
C LYS A 174 -9.33 26.58 -18.44
N THR A 175 -10.26 25.93 -19.17
CA THR A 175 -11.51 26.53 -19.61
C THR A 175 -12.74 25.77 -19.10
N PRO A 176 -13.90 26.46 -18.96
CA PRO A 176 -15.15 25.79 -18.60
C PRO A 176 -15.54 24.67 -19.56
N GLN A 177 -15.28 24.84 -20.86
CA GLN A 177 -15.56 23.84 -21.88
C GLN A 177 -14.74 22.56 -21.66
N GLN A 178 -13.42 22.71 -21.38
CA GLN A 178 -12.56 21.58 -21.06
C GLN A 178 -13.04 20.84 -19.81
N LYS A 179 -13.45 21.55 -18.76
CA LYS A 179 -13.98 20.93 -17.53
C LYS A 179 -15.25 20.16 -17.81
N THR A 180 -16.16 20.71 -18.63
CA THR A 180 -17.39 20.03 -19.02
C THR A 180 -17.09 18.75 -19.83
N ALA A 181 -16.13 18.82 -20.75
CA ALA A 181 -15.71 17.64 -21.52
C ALA A 181 -15.13 16.54 -20.62
N ALA A 182 -14.24 16.88 -19.69
CA ALA A 182 -13.68 15.93 -18.72
C ALA A 182 -14.78 15.26 -17.86
N LEU A 183 -15.77 16.04 -17.40
CA LEU A 183 -16.91 15.49 -16.64
C LEU A 183 -17.81 14.58 -17.49
N SER A 184 -17.99 14.89 -18.77
CA SER A 184 -18.78 14.04 -19.67
C SER A 184 -18.09 12.73 -19.95
N ALA A 185 -16.77 12.73 -20.16
CA ALA A 185 -15.95 11.52 -20.30
C ALA A 185 -16.03 10.63 -19.05
N ALA A 186 -16.01 11.23 -17.86
CA ALA A 186 -16.13 10.52 -16.60
C ALA A 186 -17.47 9.78 -16.39
N ARG A 187 -18.53 10.29 -17.00
CA ARG A 187 -19.86 9.68 -16.87
C ARG A 187 -20.09 8.54 -17.88
N ALA A 188 -19.26 8.49 -18.91
CA ALA A 188 -19.35 7.49 -19.97
C ALA A 188 -18.43 6.28 -19.73
N ALA A 189 -17.44 6.40 -18.82
CA ALA A 189 -16.52 5.35 -18.41
C ALA A 189 -17.05 4.56 -17.19
#